data_b59c093b95585a560ba49c6e9af0a708
#
_entry.id   b59c093b95585a560ba49c6e9af0a708
#
_cell.length_a   1.000
_cell.length_b   1.000
_cell.length_c   1.000
_cell.angle_alpha   90.00
_cell.angle_beta   90.00
_cell.angle_gamma   90.00
#
_symmetry.space_group_name_H-M   'P 1'
#
loop_
_entity.id
_entity.type
_entity.pdbx_description
1 polymer ?
#
loop_
_entity_poly.entity_id
_entity_poly.type
_entity_poly.pdbx_seq_one_letter_code
_entity_poly.pdbx_strand_id
1 'polypeptide(L)'
;MKTKILLNGVGRIGKAILKIILENKNFEIIAINEINPYLENIVYSINHDSTYGNISDKFKVIQNNFIENSNNKIKVLNHKNLNEIDLSNIDIIIDASGV
;
A
#
# COMPACT_ATOMS: atom_id res chain seq x y z
N MET A 1 9.96 13.89 11.37
CA MET A 1 9.60 13.65 9.97
C MET A 1 9.45 12.16 9.70
N LYS A 2 8.43 11.78 8.95
CA LYS A 2 8.25 10.39 8.60
C LYS A 2 8.96 10.05 7.29
N THR A 3 9.51 8.85 7.21
CA THR A 3 10.05 8.32 5.96
C THR A 3 8.91 7.93 5.04
N LYS A 4 8.90 8.46 3.83
CA LYS A 4 7.82 8.26 2.86
C LYS A 4 8.13 7.08 1.97
N ILE A 5 7.20 6.12 1.91
CA ILE A 5 7.43 4.82 1.29
C ILE A 5 6.45 4.57 0.15
N LEU A 6 6.97 4.06 -0.95
CA LEU A 6 6.19 3.42 -2.01
C LEU A 6 6.36 1.91 -1.86
N LEU A 7 5.25 1.20 -1.70
CA LEU A 7 5.26 -0.26 -1.64
C LEU A 7 4.85 -0.81 -3.00
N ASN A 8 5.73 -1.58 -3.63
CA ASN A 8 5.46 -2.20 -4.91
C ASN A 8 5.05 -3.65 -4.70
N GLY A 9 3.77 -3.92 -4.85
CA GLY A 9 3.18 -5.24 -4.67
C GLY A 9 2.52 -5.41 -3.31
N VAL A 10 1.29 -5.90 -3.31
CA VAL A 10 0.52 -6.20 -2.09
C VAL A 10 -0.01 -7.64 -2.10
N GLY A 11 0.81 -8.55 -2.59
CA GLY A 11 0.59 -9.97 -2.38
C GLY A 11 0.81 -10.33 -0.91
N ARG A 12 1.03 -11.61 -0.62
CA ARG A 12 1.15 -12.08 0.76
C ARG A 12 2.24 -11.33 1.54
N ILE A 13 3.44 -11.23 0.95
CA ILE A 13 4.57 -10.58 1.61
C ILE A 13 4.33 -9.07 1.68
N GLY A 14 3.83 -8.46 0.62
CA GLY A 14 3.55 -7.03 0.60
C GLY A 14 2.54 -6.61 1.65
N LYS A 15 1.50 -7.41 1.87
CA LYS A 15 0.51 -7.12 2.91
C LYS A 15 1.10 -7.22 4.31
N ALA A 16 2.00 -8.18 4.54
CA ALA A 16 2.71 -8.29 5.82
C ALA A 16 3.57 -7.06 6.07
N ILE A 17 4.30 -6.61 5.06
CA ILE A 17 5.13 -5.41 5.14
C ILE A 17 4.28 -4.18 5.39
N LEU A 18 3.17 -4.06 4.68
CA LEU A 18 2.23 -2.94 4.84
C LEU A 18 1.76 -2.83 6.29
N LYS A 19 1.38 -3.95 6.89
CA LYS A 19 0.93 -3.96 8.27
C LYS A 19 2.01 -3.47 9.23
N ILE A 20 3.24 -3.93 9.04
CA ILE A 20 4.38 -3.50 9.86
C ILE A 20 4.59 -1.98 9.73
N ILE A 21 4.54 -1.46 8.50
CA ILE A 21 4.75 -0.04 8.26
C ILE A 21 3.64 0.79 8.89
N LEU A 22 2.39 0.35 8.78
CA LEU A 22 1.25 1.07 9.35
C LEU A 22 1.33 1.18 10.87
N GLU A 23 1.97 0.23 11.52
CA GLU A 23 2.14 0.22 12.97
C GLU A 23 3.35 1.05 13.42
N ASN A 24 4.18 1.51 12.50
CA ASN A 24 5.41 2.23 12.83
C ASN A 24 5.22 3.73 12.61
N LYS A 25 5.38 4.51 13.68
CA LYS A 25 5.17 5.96 13.63
C LYS A 25 6.19 6.72 12.81
N ASN A 26 7.33 6.09 12.49
CA ASN A 26 8.40 6.74 11.73
C ASN A 26 8.22 6.62 10.22
N PHE A 27 7.23 5.84 9.77
CA PHE A 27 6.99 5.59 8.35
C PHE A 27 5.62 6.07 7.92
N GLU A 28 5.54 6.47 6.67
CA GLU A 28 4.27 6.84 6.04
C GLU A 28 4.21 6.17 4.67
N ILE A 29 3.16 5.41 4.41
CA ILE A 29 2.90 4.87 3.07
C ILE A 29 2.26 5.98 2.23
N ILE A 30 2.96 6.43 1.19
CA ILE A 30 2.44 7.42 0.25
C ILE A 30 1.62 6.73 -0.83
N ALA A 31 2.12 5.60 -1.34
CA ALA A 31 1.47 4.90 -2.43
C ALA A 31 1.77 3.41 -2.39
N ILE A 32 0.84 2.64 -2.94
CA ILE A 32 1.00 1.23 -3.23
C ILE A 32 0.89 1.09 -4.75
N ASN A 33 1.83 0.39 -5.37
CA ASN A 33 1.76 0.05 -6.77
C ASN A 33 1.45 -1.44 -6.91
N GLU A 34 0.35 -1.77 -7.58
CA GLU A 34 -0.09 -3.15 -7.73
C GLU A 34 -0.65 -3.35 -9.13
N ILE A 35 -0.18 -4.36 -9.84
CA ILE A 35 -0.61 -4.60 -11.22
C ILE A 35 -2.02 -5.18 -11.33
N ASN A 36 -2.60 -5.70 -10.25
CA ASN A 36 -3.99 -6.10 -10.23
C ASN A 36 -4.88 -4.85 -10.42
N PRO A 37 -5.71 -4.79 -11.46
CA PRO A 37 -6.47 -3.57 -11.75
C PRO A 37 -7.73 -3.39 -10.89
N TYR A 38 -8.08 -4.38 -10.07
CA TYR A 38 -9.34 -4.36 -9.32
C TYR A 38 -9.12 -3.82 -7.91
N LEU A 39 -9.32 -2.52 -7.77
CA LEU A 39 -9.06 -1.79 -6.51
C LEU A 39 -9.84 -2.36 -5.33
N GLU A 40 -11.11 -2.72 -5.53
CA GLU A 40 -11.91 -3.30 -4.45
C GLU A 40 -11.36 -4.64 -3.97
N ASN A 41 -10.83 -5.45 -4.89
CA ASN A 41 -10.20 -6.72 -4.53
C ASN A 41 -8.91 -6.50 -3.72
N ILE A 42 -8.14 -5.49 -4.10
CA ILE A 42 -6.92 -5.11 -3.36
C ILE A 42 -7.28 -4.72 -1.94
N VAL A 43 -8.26 -3.84 -1.79
CA VAL A 43 -8.69 -3.34 -0.48
C VAL A 43 -9.26 -4.47 0.37
N TYR A 44 -10.09 -5.31 -0.21
CA TYR A 44 -10.63 -6.47 0.50
C TYR A 44 -9.51 -7.37 1.02
N SER A 45 -8.53 -7.64 0.17
CA SER A 45 -7.39 -8.49 0.52
C SER A 45 -6.56 -7.87 1.66
N ILE A 46 -6.32 -6.57 1.61
CA ILE A 46 -5.59 -5.86 2.68
C ILE A 46 -6.34 -5.96 4.00
N ASN A 47 -7.65 -5.73 3.97
CA ASN A 47 -8.47 -5.67 5.19
C ASN A 47 -8.64 -7.04 5.84
N HIS A 48 -8.62 -8.11 5.07
CA HIS A 48 -9.06 -9.44 5.51
C HIS A 48 -8.00 -10.53 5.39
N ASP A 49 -6.72 -10.17 5.33
CA ASP A 49 -5.64 -11.16 5.29
C ASP A 49 -5.48 -11.81 6.65
N SER A 50 -5.95 -13.05 6.78
CA SER A 50 -5.93 -13.76 8.04
C SER A 50 -4.55 -14.33 8.41
N THR A 51 -3.62 -14.41 7.47
CA THR A 51 -2.29 -14.98 7.73
C THR A 51 -1.53 -14.16 8.75
N TYR A 52 -1.64 -12.84 8.66
CA TYR A 52 -0.95 -11.90 9.56
C TYR A 52 -1.93 -11.10 10.41
N GLY A 53 -3.17 -11.58 10.52
CA GLY A 53 -4.25 -10.92 11.22
C GLY A 53 -4.96 -9.87 10.37
N ASN A 54 -6.15 -9.51 10.79
CA ASN A 54 -6.92 -8.48 10.11
C ASN A 54 -6.48 -7.09 10.57
N ILE A 55 -6.56 -6.12 9.66
CA ILE A 55 -6.36 -4.72 10.01
C ILE A 55 -7.62 -4.26 10.76
N SER A 56 -7.44 -3.78 11.99
CA SER A 56 -8.57 -3.36 12.81
C SER A 56 -9.23 -2.07 12.30
N ASP A 57 -8.43 -1.16 11.76
CA ASP A 57 -8.90 0.09 11.15
C ASP A 57 -8.92 -0.10 9.64
N LYS A 58 -10.05 -0.57 9.13
CA LYS A 58 -10.15 -1.04 7.75
C LYS A 58 -10.13 0.11 6.75
N PHE A 59 -9.49 -0.15 5.61
CA PHE A 59 -9.45 0.77 4.48
C PHE A 59 -10.75 0.72 3.68
N LYS A 60 -11.08 1.83 3.05
CA LYS A 60 -12.16 1.93 2.08
C LYS A 60 -11.67 2.66 0.83
N VAL A 61 -12.29 2.37 -0.30
CA VAL A 61 -11.99 3.03 -1.56
C VAL A 61 -12.60 4.42 -1.56
N ILE A 62 -11.82 5.41 -1.99
CA ILE A 62 -12.29 6.77 -2.20
C ILE A 62 -11.91 7.24 -3.61
N GLN A 63 -12.19 8.50 -3.95
CA GLN A 63 -12.00 9.03 -5.29
C GLN A 63 -10.54 9.00 -5.73
N ASN A 64 -10.32 8.94 -7.04
CA ASN A 64 -9.01 9.05 -7.68
C ASN A 64 -8.04 7.94 -7.31
N ASN A 65 -8.56 6.72 -7.10
CA ASN A 65 -7.76 5.53 -6.76
C ASN A 65 -7.01 5.67 -5.43
N PHE A 66 -7.58 6.39 -4.49
CA PHE A 66 -7.10 6.40 -3.12
C PHE A 66 -7.86 5.40 -2.27
N ILE A 67 -7.17 4.88 -1.25
CA ILE A 67 -7.82 4.15 -0.17
C ILE A 67 -7.52 4.88 1.13
N GLU A 68 -8.45 4.84 2.06
CA GLU A 68 -8.23 5.49 3.35
C GLU A 68 -8.84 4.72 4.50
N ASN A 69 -8.22 4.88 5.65
CA ASN A 69 -8.81 4.53 6.95
C ASN A 69 -8.72 5.76 7.86
N SER A 70 -8.90 5.59 9.17
CA SER A 70 -8.95 6.74 10.08
C SER A 70 -7.67 7.57 10.09
N ASN A 71 -6.52 6.95 9.85
CA ASN A 71 -5.22 7.59 10.02
C ASN A 71 -4.38 7.65 8.74
N ASN A 72 -4.80 7.00 7.68
CA ASN A 72 -3.97 6.85 6.48
C ASN A 72 -4.76 7.09 5.22
N LYS A 73 -4.15 7.77 4.26
CA LYS A 73 -4.67 7.93 2.91
C LYS A 73 -3.56 7.55 1.94
N ILE A 74 -3.82 6.53 1.13
CA ILE A 74 -2.81 5.91 0.29
C ILE A 74 -3.28 5.92 -1.17
N LYS A 75 -2.41 6.39 -2.06
CA LYS A 75 -2.66 6.31 -3.50
C LYS A 75 -2.39 4.88 -3.98
N VAL A 76 -3.31 4.31 -4.74
CA VAL A 76 -3.10 3.00 -5.37
C VAL A 76 -2.79 3.22 -6.85
N LEU A 77 -1.62 2.74 -7.27
CA LEU A 77 -1.12 2.86 -8.63
C LEU A 77 -1.14 1.49 -9.30
N ASN A 78 -1.09 1.49 -10.63
CA ASN A 78 -1.20 0.27 -11.42
C ASN A 78 -0.23 0.35 -12.58
N HIS A 79 1.06 0.57 -12.29
CA HIS A 79 2.10 0.67 -13.31
C HIS A 79 2.92 -0.60 -13.36
N LYS A 80 3.24 -1.08 -14.56
CA LYS A 80 4.11 -2.24 -14.75
C LYS A 80 5.56 -1.90 -14.47
N ASN A 81 5.97 -0.67 -14.74
CA ASN A 81 7.33 -0.21 -14.55
C ASN A 81 7.37 0.92 -13.54
N LEU A 82 8.29 0.85 -12.58
CA LEU A 82 8.43 1.87 -11.55
C LEU A 82 8.89 3.21 -12.11
N ASN A 83 9.59 3.21 -13.23
CA ASN A 83 10.01 4.47 -13.85
C ASN A 83 8.87 5.26 -14.49
N GLU A 84 7.67 4.71 -14.54
CA GLU A 84 6.46 5.44 -14.92
C GLU A 84 5.86 6.24 -13.78
N ILE A 85 6.37 6.06 -12.55
CA ILE A 85 5.83 6.66 -11.34
C ILE A 85 6.64 7.89 -10.96
N ASP A 86 5.95 8.97 -10.58
CA ASP A 86 6.61 10.14 -10.02
C ASP A 86 7.10 9.82 -8.61
N LEU A 87 8.42 9.73 -8.45
CA LEU A 87 9.07 9.36 -7.20
C LEU A 87 9.55 10.57 -6.39
N SER A 88 9.20 11.79 -6.81
CA SER A 88 9.72 13.01 -6.19
C SER A 88 9.34 13.14 -4.71
N ASN A 89 8.24 12.52 -4.29
CA ASN A 89 7.76 12.56 -2.91
C ASN A 89 7.99 11.24 -2.16
N ILE A 90 8.92 10.41 -2.64
CA ILE A 90 9.17 9.08 -2.08
C ILE A 90 10.61 9.02 -1.60
N ASP A 91 10.81 8.56 -0.37
CA ASP A 91 12.14 8.37 0.20
C ASP A 91 12.67 6.97 -0.05
N ILE A 92 11.80 5.96 0.05
CA ILE A 92 12.17 4.54 -0.07
C ILE A 92 11.14 3.81 -0.90
N ILE A 93 11.60 2.93 -1.78
CA ILE A 93 10.76 1.98 -2.50
C ILE A 93 11.01 0.60 -1.90
N ILE A 94 9.94 -0.07 -1.50
CA ILE A 94 10.01 -1.47 -1.08
C ILE A 94 9.37 -2.32 -2.16
N ASP A 95 10.14 -3.22 -2.75
CA ASP A 95 9.66 -4.11 -3.79
C ASP A 95 9.28 -5.45 -3.20
N ALA A 96 7.99 -5.71 -3.13
CA ALA A 96 7.43 -6.97 -2.64
C ALA A 96 6.57 -7.63 -3.71
N SER A 97 6.87 -7.36 -4.98
CA SER A 97 6.08 -7.86 -6.10
C SER A 97 6.24 -9.36 -6.34
N GLY A 98 7.30 -9.95 -5.84
CA GLY A 98 7.54 -11.38 -6.02
C GLY A 98 8.01 -11.77 -7.43
N VAL A 99 8.42 -10.81 -8.21
CA VAL A 99 8.85 -11.04 -9.60
C VAL A 99 10.35 -10.94 -9.72
#